data_1ebaf72a5acd130acf0980e0d31d555a
#
_entry.id   1ebaf72a5acd130acf0980e0d31d555a
#
_cell.length_a   1.000
_cell.length_b   1.000
_cell.length_c   1.000
_cell.angle_alpha   90.00
_cell.angle_beta   90.00
_cell.angle_gamma   90.00
#
_symmetry.space_group_name_H-M   'P 1'
#
loop_
_entity.id
_entity.type
_entity.pdbx_description
1 polymer ?
#
loop_
_entity_poly.entity_id
_entity_poly.type
_entity_poly.pdbx_seq_one_letter_code
_entity_poly.pdbx_strand_id
1 'polypeptide(L)'
;YKSVSEIVGTNVETVKRFVKENADEIVDCHYDEHGIYQMDLSQLLKENELKQIDSVVVSHITPRENAKNIWDEGLLTLSHALTQETELSDYLKNIGFTFLFEKEQIIMYKDNHIVDVKSENGNNLKMRLGGEKTYNDYNINGYLFIDEFEEDAIRGWLGSPEFLKSLANYYGKNSIAD
;
A
#
# COMPACT_ATOMS: atom_id res chain seq x y z
N TYR A 1 12.13 -14.37 -1.80
CA TYR A 1 13.44 -14.85 -2.27
C TYR A 1 13.33 -15.81 -3.44
N LYS A 2 12.41 -16.81 -3.39
CA LYS A 2 12.28 -17.82 -4.45
C LYS A 2 11.93 -17.20 -5.80
N SER A 3 10.92 -16.35 -5.86
CA SER A 3 10.50 -15.67 -7.10
C SER A 3 11.66 -14.87 -7.71
N VAL A 4 12.39 -14.12 -6.88
CA VAL A 4 13.54 -13.33 -7.35
C VAL A 4 14.65 -14.24 -7.86
N SER A 5 14.96 -15.34 -7.16
CA SER A 5 15.98 -16.29 -7.59
C SER A 5 15.66 -16.93 -8.95
N GLU A 6 14.37 -17.20 -9.21
CA GLU A 6 13.91 -17.74 -10.49
C GLU A 6 14.03 -16.70 -11.62
N ILE A 7 13.71 -15.43 -11.34
CA ILE A 7 13.82 -14.32 -12.30
C ILE A 7 15.27 -14.06 -12.68
N VAL A 8 16.15 -14.00 -11.68
CA VAL A 8 17.58 -13.68 -11.84
C VAL A 8 18.38 -14.90 -12.32
N GLY A 9 17.78 -16.09 -12.35
CA GLY A 9 18.46 -17.31 -12.78
C GLY A 9 19.54 -17.81 -11.79
N THR A 10 19.39 -17.48 -10.50
CA THR A 10 20.30 -17.89 -9.43
C THR A 10 19.59 -18.75 -8.37
N ASN A 11 20.27 -19.11 -7.29
CA ASN A 11 19.64 -19.85 -6.19
C ASN A 11 19.17 -18.92 -5.06
N VAL A 12 18.25 -19.41 -4.23
CA VAL A 12 17.64 -18.66 -3.13
C VAL A 12 18.68 -18.16 -2.12
N GLU A 13 19.71 -18.96 -1.82
CA GLU A 13 20.74 -18.59 -0.84
C GLU A 13 21.61 -17.44 -1.34
N THR A 14 21.86 -17.36 -2.65
CA THR A 14 22.56 -16.22 -3.24
C THR A 14 21.74 -14.94 -3.09
N VAL A 15 20.43 -14.99 -3.34
CA VAL A 15 19.55 -13.83 -3.16
C VAL A 15 19.47 -13.39 -1.70
N LYS A 16 19.32 -14.35 -0.76
CA LYS A 16 19.31 -14.05 0.68
C LYS A 16 20.60 -13.39 1.13
N ARG A 17 21.73 -13.94 0.70
CA ARG A 17 23.04 -13.37 1.03
C ARG A 17 23.18 -11.95 0.50
N PHE A 18 22.81 -11.71 -0.76
CA PHE A 18 22.84 -10.39 -1.37
C PHE A 18 22.00 -9.38 -0.59
N VAL A 19 20.77 -9.72 -0.26
CA VAL A 19 19.87 -8.84 0.52
C VAL A 19 20.47 -8.54 1.89
N LYS A 20 21.06 -9.54 2.57
CA LYS A 20 21.67 -9.36 3.88
C LYS A 20 22.92 -8.47 3.82
N GLU A 21 23.77 -8.66 2.81
CA GLU A 21 25.01 -7.88 2.63
C GLU A 21 24.74 -6.42 2.25
N ASN A 22 23.61 -6.14 1.63
CA ASN A 22 23.20 -4.79 1.21
C ASN A 22 22.06 -4.21 2.06
N ALA A 23 21.74 -4.81 3.20
CA ALA A 23 20.66 -4.37 4.07
C ALA A 23 20.84 -2.92 4.57
N ASP A 24 22.07 -2.54 4.90
CA ASP A 24 22.37 -1.19 5.39
C ASP A 24 22.21 -0.13 4.29
N GLU A 25 22.54 -0.46 3.04
CA GLU A 25 22.31 0.42 1.88
C GLU A 25 20.83 0.58 1.58
N ILE A 26 20.01 -0.41 1.91
CA ILE A 26 18.55 -0.34 1.78
C ILE A 26 17.93 0.60 2.82
N VAL A 27 18.51 0.64 4.04
CA VAL A 27 18.03 1.53 5.13
C VAL A 27 18.39 2.99 4.84
N ASP A 28 19.53 3.24 4.22
CA ASP A 28 19.96 4.58 3.75
C ASP A 28 19.31 4.98 2.40
N CYS A 29 18.19 4.38 2.07
CA CYS A 29 17.50 4.54 0.81
C CYS A 29 17.45 5.99 0.33
N HIS A 30 18.05 6.23 -0.81
CA HIS A 30 17.77 7.42 -1.57
C HIS A 30 16.36 7.28 -2.15
N TYR A 31 15.47 8.18 -1.75
CA TYR A 31 14.21 8.36 -2.47
C TYR A 31 14.55 8.91 -3.85
N ASP A 32 14.00 8.32 -4.89
CA ASP A 32 14.01 8.99 -6.19
C ASP A 32 13.13 10.24 -6.15
N GLU A 33 13.11 10.98 -7.25
CA GLU A 33 12.29 12.21 -7.38
C GLU A 33 10.77 11.97 -7.21
N HIS A 34 10.34 10.69 -7.18
CA HIS A 34 8.96 10.27 -6.98
C HIS A 34 8.71 9.70 -5.56
N GLY A 35 9.73 9.70 -4.70
CA GLY A 35 9.62 9.17 -3.34
C GLY A 35 9.60 7.63 -3.25
N ILE A 36 10.06 6.94 -4.27
CA ILE A 36 10.06 5.48 -4.34
C ILE A 36 11.38 4.93 -3.81
N TYR A 37 11.31 3.98 -2.88
CA TYR A 37 12.48 3.21 -2.43
C TYR A 37 12.94 2.27 -3.53
N GLN A 38 14.17 2.46 -3.98
CA GLN A 38 14.78 1.58 -4.96
C GLN A 38 15.90 0.76 -4.33
N MET A 39 15.82 -0.56 -4.48
CA MET A 39 16.94 -1.45 -4.23
C MET A 39 17.70 -1.63 -5.53
N ASP A 40 19.00 -1.32 -5.53
CA ASP A 40 19.86 -1.59 -6.68
C ASP A 40 20.14 -3.09 -6.81
N LEU A 41 19.34 -3.76 -7.60
CA LEU A 41 19.52 -5.17 -7.96
C LEU A 41 20.52 -5.38 -9.11
N SER A 42 21.13 -4.31 -9.63
CA SER A 42 22.03 -4.38 -10.79
C SER A 42 23.21 -5.34 -10.61
N GLN A 43 23.71 -5.47 -9.39
CA GLN A 43 24.79 -6.42 -9.09
C GLN A 43 24.35 -7.88 -9.20
N LEU A 44 23.12 -8.20 -8.78
CA LEU A 44 22.52 -9.52 -8.97
C LEU A 44 22.23 -9.81 -10.44
N LEU A 45 21.94 -8.76 -11.21
CA LEU A 45 21.55 -8.86 -12.61
C LEU A 45 22.72 -8.92 -13.58
N LYS A 46 23.93 -8.46 -13.18
CA LYS A 46 25.10 -8.35 -14.05
C LYS A 46 25.58 -9.66 -14.65
N GLU A 47 25.32 -10.77 -13.99
CA GLU A 47 25.84 -12.09 -14.35
C GLU A 47 24.81 -13.00 -15.04
N ASN A 48 23.57 -12.56 -15.15
CA ASN A 48 22.48 -13.41 -15.60
C ASN A 48 21.56 -12.71 -16.61
N GLU A 49 21.13 -13.41 -17.63
CA GLU A 49 20.05 -12.94 -18.52
C GLU A 49 18.71 -12.96 -17.74
N LEU A 50 18.03 -11.83 -17.69
CA LEU A 50 16.70 -11.74 -17.13
C LEU A 50 15.74 -12.63 -17.90
N LYS A 51 15.08 -13.53 -17.18
CA LYS A 51 13.95 -14.26 -17.71
C LYS A 51 12.73 -13.34 -17.84
N GLN A 52 11.88 -13.62 -18.80
CA GLN A 52 10.58 -12.94 -18.87
C GLN A 52 9.83 -13.16 -17.54
N ILE A 53 9.33 -12.06 -16.96
CA ILE A 53 8.56 -12.08 -15.72
C ILE A 53 7.08 -12.07 -16.09
N ASP A 54 6.40 -13.17 -15.83
CA ASP A 54 4.94 -13.27 -16.02
C ASP A 54 4.19 -12.91 -14.72
N SER A 55 4.79 -13.19 -13.55
CA SER A 55 4.20 -12.91 -12.25
C SER A 55 5.27 -12.77 -11.16
N VAL A 56 4.98 -11.97 -10.14
CA VAL A 56 5.81 -11.78 -8.95
C VAL A 56 4.99 -12.07 -7.71
N VAL A 57 5.53 -12.86 -6.78
CA VAL A 57 4.92 -13.07 -5.47
C VAL A 57 5.44 -12.02 -4.51
N VAL A 58 4.53 -11.27 -3.93
CA VAL A 58 4.83 -10.27 -2.89
C VAL A 58 4.03 -10.58 -1.63
N SER A 59 4.56 -10.17 -0.48
CA SER A 59 3.83 -10.20 0.78
C SER A 59 3.16 -8.85 1.02
N HIS A 60 1.87 -8.85 1.31
CA HIS A 60 1.11 -7.66 1.63
C HIS A 60 0.49 -7.79 3.03
N ILE A 61 0.60 -6.73 3.83
CA ILE A 61 -0.01 -6.66 5.16
C ILE A 61 -1.20 -5.74 5.09
N THR A 62 -2.36 -6.25 5.48
CA THR A 62 -3.58 -5.45 5.56
C THR A 62 -4.39 -5.87 6.79
N PRO A 63 -4.85 -4.92 7.62
CA PRO A 63 -5.80 -5.22 8.69
C PRO A 63 -7.15 -5.58 8.07
N ARG A 64 -7.72 -6.71 8.50
CA ARG A 64 -9.01 -7.22 8.04
C ARG A 64 -9.72 -7.93 9.18
N GLU A 65 -11.04 -7.84 9.24
CA GLU A 65 -11.84 -8.65 10.18
C GLU A 65 -11.84 -10.12 9.78
N ASN A 66 -11.86 -10.40 8.46
CA ASN A 66 -11.77 -11.77 7.95
C ASN A 66 -11.08 -11.80 6.58
N ALA A 67 -10.58 -12.96 6.21
CA ALA A 67 -9.89 -13.16 4.93
C ALA A 67 -10.82 -13.45 3.75
N LYS A 68 -12.14 -13.62 3.98
CA LYS A 68 -13.06 -14.08 2.94
C LYS A 68 -13.07 -13.14 1.73
N ASN A 69 -13.14 -11.84 1.98
CA ASN A 69 -13.21 -10.85 0.92
C ASN A 69 -11.97 -10.85 0.02
N ILE A 70 -10.78 -11.13 0.61
CA ILE A 70 -9.56 -11.26 -0.18
C ILE A 70 -9.63 -12.46 -1.13
N TRP A 71 -10.26 -13.56 -0.70
CA TRP A 71 -10.44 -14.74 -1.54
C TRP A 71 -11.47 -14.54 -2.65
N ASP A 72 -12.52 -13.81 -2.36
CA ASP A 72 -13.62 -13.57 -3.30
C ASP A 72 -13.33 -12.43 -4.29
N GLU A 73 -12.69 -11.35 -3.85
CA GLU A 73 -12.50 -10.10 -4.58
C GLU A 73 -11.03 -9.79 -4.91
N GLY A 74 -10.08 -10.47 -4.27
CA GLY A 74 -8.67 -10.17 -4.33
C GLY A 74 -8.27 -8.96 -3.47
N LEU A 75 -7.04 -8.50 -3.64
CA LEU A 75 -6.59 -7.24 -3.06
C LEU A 75 -7.03 -6.08 -3.95
N LEU A 76 -7.84 -5.18 -3.42
CA LEU A 76 -8.32 -4.00 -4.11
C LEU A 76 -7.42 -2.80 -3.82
N THR A 77 -7.21 -1.95 -4.82
CA THR A 77 -6.63 -0.62 -4.60
C THR A 77 -7.59 0.24 -3.77
N LEU A 78 -7.10 1.28 -3.12
CA LEU A 78 -7.96 2.16 -2.32
C LEU A 78 -9.11 2.76 -3.15
N SER A 79 -8.84 3.16 -4.39
CA SER A 79 -9.88 3.70 -5.27
C SER A 79 -11.00 2.68 -5.51
N HIS A 80 -10.67 1.42 -5.80
CA HIS A 80 -11.66 0.36 -5.97
C HIS A 80 -12.40 0.05 -4.66
N ALA A 81 -11.67 -0.06 -3.54
CA ALA A 81 -12.26 -0.35 -2.24
C ALA A 81 -13.27 0.71 -1.77
N LEU A 82 -13.09 1.98 -2.18
CA LEU A 82 -13.97 3.08 -1.81
C LEU A 82 -15.13 3.31 -2.79
N THR A 83 -14.96 2.95 -4.07
CA THR A 83 -15.92 3.34 -5.12
C THR A 83 -16.75 2.18 -5.68
N GLN A 84 -16.35 0.93 -5.40
CA GLN A 84 -17.13 -0.26 -5.74
C GLN A 84 -17.95 -0.73 -4.53
N GLU A 85 -18.84 -1.70 -4.74
CA GLU A 85 -19.59 -2.34 -3.67
C GLU A 85 -18.66 -3.28 -2.87
N THR A 86 -18.16 -2.79 -1.74
CA THR A 86 -17.26 -3.49 -0.83
C THR A 86 -17.70 -3.29 0.61
N GLU A 87 -17.26 -4.13 1.54
CA GLU A 87 -17.54 -3.93 2.97
C GLU A 87 -17.10 -2.54 3.46
N LEU A 88 -15.94 -2.06 3.00
CA LEU A 88 -15.44 -0.74 3.35
C LEU A 88 -16.36 0.38 2.82
N SER A 89 -16.77 0.30 1.55
CA SER A 89 -17.68 1.30 0.98
C SER A 89 -19.03 1.30 1.65
N ASP A 90 -19.57 0.14 2.01
CA ASP A 90 -20.83 0.01 2.70
C ASP A 90 -20.77 0.53 4.14
N TYR A 91 -19.71 0.21 4.86
CA TYR A 91 -19.46 0.79 6.17
C TYR A 91 -19.42 2.32 6.11
N LEU A 92 -18.67 2.88 5.17
CA LEU A 92 -18.54 4.32 5.00
C LEU A 92 -19.86 5.00 4.58
N LYS A 93 -20.65 4.36 3.71
CA LYS A 93 -22.00 4.83 3.37
C LYS A 93 -22.91 4.90 4.59
N ASN A 94 -22.87 3.89 5.46
CA ASN A 94 -23.69 3.83 6.67
C ASN A 94 -23.38 4.98 7.65
N ILE A 95 -22.15 5.48 7.64
CA ILE A 95 -21.75 6.65 8.44
C ILE A 95 -21.76 7.95 7.61
N GLY A 96 -22.37 7.94 6.41
CA GLY A 96 -22.64 9.12 5.59
C GLY A 96 -21.53 9.56 4.65
N PHE A 97 -20.52 8.70 4.40
CA PHE A 97 -19.45 8.97 3.42
C PHE A 97 -19.70 8.21 2.12
N THR A 98 -19.54 8.89 0.99
CA THR A 98 -19.53 8.27 -0.34
C THR A 98 -18.37 8.81 -1.15
N PHE A 99 -17.90 8.02 -2.12
CA PHE A 99 -16.72 8.33 -2.91
C PHE A 99 -17.00 8.10 -4.39
N LEU A 100 -16.46 8.99 -5.24
CA LEU A 100 -16.44 8.83 -6.69
C LEU A 100 -15.03 8.97 -7.21
N PHE A 101 -14.67 8.19 -8.22
CA PHE A 101 -13.37 8.30 -8.88
C PHE A 101 -13.54 9.06 -10.19
N GLU A 102 -13.01 10.29 -10.26
CA GLU A 102 -13.08 11.15 -11.43
C GLU A 102 -11.73 11.84 -11.67
N LYS A 103 -11.29 11.88 -12.93
CA LYS A 103 -10.06 12.60 -13.34
C LYS A 103 -8.83 12.24 -12.50
N GLU A 104 -8.64 10.94 -12.25
CA GLU A 104 -7.52 10.41 -11.47
C GLU A 104 -7.52 10.87 -9.98
N GLN A 105 -8.68 11.23 -9.44
CA GLN A 105 -8.86 11.63 -8.05
C GLN A 105 -10.08 10.96 -7.45
N ILE A 106 -10.02 10.70 -6.14
CA ILE A 106 -11.16 10.23 -5.38
C ILE A 106 -11.84 11.46 -4.77
N ILE A 107 -13.09 11.72 -5.20
CA ILE A 107 -13.91 12.79 -4.66
C ILE A 107 -14.71 12.24 -3.49
N MET A 108 -14.55 12.85 -2.33
CA MET A 108 -15.25 12.48 -1.10
C MET A 108 -16.48 13.32 -0.90
N TYR A 109 -17.58 12.65 -0.55
CA TYR A 109 -18.82 13.29 -0.12
C TYR A 109 -19.11 12.92 1.34
N LYS A 110 -19.65 13.86 2.09
CA LYS A 110 -20.22 13.66 3.41
C LYS A 110 -21.66 14.16 3.41
N ASP A 111 -22.61 13.28 3.71
CA ASP A 111 -24.03 13.57 3.69
C ASP A 111 -24.48 14.26 2.37
N ASN A 112 -24.02 13.72 1.23
CA ASN A 112 -24.22 14.20 -0.14
C ASN A 112 -23.60 15.57 -0.49
N HIS A 113 -22.72 16.11 0.34
CA HIS A 113 -21.98 17.35 0.05
C HIS A 113 -20.52 17.02 -0.24
N ILE A 114 -19.95 17.63 -1.29
CA ILE A 114 -18.53 17.49 -1.61
C ILE A 114 -17.72 18.03 -0.44
N VAL A 115 -16.72 17.26 -0.02
CA VAL A 115 -15.77 17.65 1.03
C VAL A 115 -14.48 18.15 0.38
N ASP A 116 -14.18 19.42 0.56
CA ASP A 116 -12.89 20.00 0.22
C ASP A 116 -11.92 19.75 1.38
N VAL A 117 -11.06 18.73 1.22
CA VAL A 117 -10.08 18.34 2.23
C VAL A 117 -8.95 19.37 2.30
N LYS A 118 -8.97 20.21 3.34
CA LYS A 118 -7.96 21.24 3.56
C LYS A 118 -6.67 20.65 4.15
N SER A 119 -5.53 21.17 3.67
CA SER A 119 -4.20 20.68 4.03
C SER A 119 -3.86 20.81 5.52
N GLU A 120 -4.38 21.80 6.22
CA GLU A 120 -4.00 22.09 7.61
C GLU A 120 -4.19 20.94 8.59
N ASN A 121 -5.23 20.11 8.37
CA ASN A 121 -5.52 18.94 9.22
C ASN A 121 -5.73 17.66 8.40
N GLY A 122 -5.54 17.69 7.10
CA GLY A 122 -5.94 16.62 6.18
C GLY A 122 -4.90 16.19 5.16
N ASN A 123 -3.62 16.53 5.33
CA ASN A 123 -2.58 16.18 4.36
C ASN A 123 -2.58 14.68 4.03
N ASN A 124 -2.59 13.82 5.03
CA ASN A 124 -2.60 12.37 4.82
C ASN A 124 -3.86 11.91 4.10
N LEU A 125 -5.03 12.44 4.46
CA LEU A 125 -6.29 12.11 3.80
C LEU A 125 -6.30 12.63 2.34
N LYS A 126 -5.83 13.84 2.11
CA LYS A 126 -5.72 14.44 0.78
C LYS A 126 -4.79 13.64 -0.14
N MET A 127 -3.64 13.21 0.38
CA MET A 127 -2.71 12.34 -0.33
C MET A 127 -3.38 11.01 -0.73
N ARG A 128 -4.10 10.38 0.20
CA ARG A 128 -4.84 9.13 -0.03
C ARG A 128 -5.95 9.29 -1.08
N LEU A 129 -6.55 10.45 -1.17
CA LEU A 129 -7.56 10.77 -2.17
C LEU A 129 -6.97 11.18 -3.54
N GLY A 130 -5.64 11.22 -3.70
CA GLY A 130 -4.97 11.53 -4.95
C GLY A 130 -4.87 13.03 -5.26
N GLY A 131 -5.04 13.90 -4.25
CA GLY A 131 -4.96 15.36 -4.42
C GLY A 131 -3.55 15.91 -4.66
N GLU A 132 -2.51 15.09 -4.54
CA GLU A 132 -1.12 15.44 -4.86
C GLU A 132 -0.53 14.40 -5.82
N LYS A 133 0.07 14.86 -6.91
CA LYS A 133 0.57 14.01 -8.00
C LYS A 133 1.69 13.03 -7.59
N THR A 134 2.32 13.25 -6.45
CA THR A 134 3.46 12.44 -5.96
C THR A 134 3.07 11.21 -5.17
N TYR A 135 1.80 11.10 -4.74
CA TYR A 135 1.33 9.99 -3.91
C TYR A 135 0.00 9.46 -4.42
N ASN A 136 0.06 8.71 -5.52
CA ASN A 136 -1.12 7.98 -6.00
C ASN A 136 -1.24 6.69 -5.21
N ASP A 137 -2.12 6.65 -4.21
CA ASP A 137 -2.42 5.45 -3.42
C ASP A 137 -3.35 4.49 -4.19
N TYR A 138 -3.09 4.37 -5.49
CA TYR A 138 -3.82 3.49 -6.40
C TYR A 138 -3.12 2.16 -6.62
N ASN A 139 -1.97 1.98 -5.99
CA ASN A 139 -1.18 0.77 -6.07
C ASN A 139 -1.40 -0.11 -4.85
N ILE A 140 -1.25 -1.42 -5.05
CA ILE A 140 -1.15 -2.37 -3.96
C ILE A 140 0.34 -2.56 -3.70
N ASN A 141 0.84 -1.98 -2.62
CA ASN A 141 2.22 -2.12 -2.21
C ASN A 141 2.45 -3.46 -1.54
N GLY A 142 3.57 -4.09 -1.84
CA GLY A 142 3.94 -5.36 -1.23
C GLY A 142 5.44 -5.46 -1.00
N TYR A 143 5.81 -6.31 -0.06
CA TYR A 143 7.20 -6.61 0.23
C TYR A 143 7.68 -7.76 -0.65
N LEU A 144 8.72 -7.53 -1.42
CA LEU A 144 9.35 -8.57 -2.24
C LEU A 144 10.18 -9.54 -1.38
N PHE A 145 10.75 -9.03 -0.29
CA PHE A 145 11.55 -9.78 0.66
C PHE A 145 10.98 -9.59 2.07
N ILE A 146 10.64 -10.69 2.71
CA ILE A 146 10.23 -10.74 4.10
C ILE A 146 10.81 -12.02 4.69
N ASP A 147 11.63 -11.91 5.72
CA ASP A 147 12.15 -13.05 6.50
C ASP A 147 11.40 -13.20 7.82
N GLU A 148 11.35 -12.15 8.60
CA GLU A 148 10.62 -12.09 9.86
C GLU A 148 9.96 -10.71 9.99
N PHE A 149 8.73 -10.69 10.49
CA PHE A 149 8.09 -9.44 10.89
C PHE A 149 8.48 -9.14 12.33
N GLU A 150 9.14 -8.04 12.55
CA GLU A 150 9.23 -7.49 13.90
C GLU A 150 7.82 -7.06 14.34
N GLU A 151 7.33 -7.67 15.41
CA GLU A 151 5.97 -7.45 15.92
C GLU A 151 5.70 -5.96 16.19
N ASP A 152 6.70 -5.23 16.65
CA ASP A 152 6.61 -3.80 16.92
C ASP A 152 6.47 -2.95 15.64
N ALA A 153 7.12 -3.36 14.55
CA ALA A 153 7.01 -2.66 13.26
C ALA A 153 5.60 -2.75 12.66
N ILE A 154 4.91 -3.88 12.87
CA ILE A 154 3.57 -4.11 12.32
C ILE A 154 2.43 -3.72 13.25
N ARG A 155 2.67 -3.54 14.57
CA ARG A 155 1.61 -3.13 15.54
C ARG A 155 0.85 -1.89 15.11
N GLY A 156 1.54 -0.92 14.53
CA GLY A 156 0.91 0.31 14.01
C GLY A 156 -0.07 0.05 12.85
N TRP A 157 0.10 -1.07 12.14
CA TRP A 157 -0.70 -1.42 10.96
C TRP A 157 -1.84 -2.40 11.28
N LEU A 158 -1.76 -3.11 12.42
CA LEU A 158 -2.74 -4.15 12.79
C LEU A 158 -4.06 -3.60 13.34
N GLY A 159 -4.12 -2.32 13.72
CA GLY A 159 -5.31 -1.77 14.38
C GLY A 159 -6.44 -1.49 13.40
N SER A 160 -6.22 -0.61 12.44
CA SER A 160 -7.26 -0.13 11.51
C SER A 160 -6.62 0.25 10.18
N PRO A 161 -7.32 0.13 9.05
CA PRO A 161 -6.85 0.62 7.78
C PRO A 161 -6.38 2.07 7.86
N GLU A 162 -5.24 2.36 7.25
CA GLU A 162 -4.58 3.67 7.33
C GLU A 162 -5.48 4.80 6.80
N PHE A 163 -6.31 4.48 5.80
CA PHE A 163 -7.31 5.40 5.29
C PHE A 163 -8.34 5.77 6.36
N LEU A 164 -8.88 4.80 7.10
CA LEU A 164 -9.85 5.06 8.18
C LEU A 164 -9.23 5.90 9.30
N LYS A 165 -7.98 5.65 9.67
CA LYS A 165 -7.24 6.49 10.63
C LYS A 165 -7.09 7.92 10.13
N SER A 166 -6.76 8.10 8.85
CA SER A 166 -6.64 9.44 8.24
C SER A 166 -7.99 10.18 8.24
N LEU A 167 -9.07 9.48 7.93
CA LEU A 167 -10.43 10.01 7.96
C LEU A 167 -10.87 10.37 9.39
N ALA A 168 -10.63 9.47 10.35
CA ALA A 168 -10.92 9.68 11.76
C ALA A 168 -10.20 10.92 12.32
N ASN A 169 -8.93 11.04 12.02
CA ASN A 169 -8.11 12.19 12.43
C ASN A 169 -8.62 13.49 11.84
N TYR A 170 -8.98 13.49 10.55
CA TYR A 170 -9.52 14.67 9.88
C TYR A 170 -10.82 15.19 10.52
N TYR A 171 -11.71 14.28 10.93
CA TYR A 171 -12.97 14.62 11.57
C TYR A 171 -12.89 14.72 13.11
N GLY A 172 -11.75 14.38 13.73
CA GLY A 172 -11.60 14.30 15.16
C GLY A 172 -12.52 13.26 15.83
N LYS A 173 -12.80 12.15 15.12
CA LYS A 173 -13.74 11.11 15.54
C LYS A 173 -13.09 9.73 15.46
N ASN A 174 -12.53 9.25 16.56
CA ASN A 174 -11.89 7.92 16.62
C ASN A 174 -12.86 6.79 16.23
N SER A 175 -14.16 6.92 16.54
CA SER A 175 -15.19 5.93 16.16
C SER A 175 -15.37 5.67 14.66
N ILE A 176 -14.66 6.39 13.80
CA ILE A 176 -14.61 6.08 12.36
C ILE A 176 -13.60 4.96 12.07
N ALA A 177 -12.58 4.82 12.93
CA ALA A 177 -11.49 3.87 12.76
C ALA A 177 -11.64 2.62 13.65
N ASP A 178 -12.56 2.67 14.62
CA ASP A 178 -12.95 1.56 15.50
C ASP A 178 -14.00 0.67 14.82
#